data_0992f0fc8f9028bec819768604d24009
#
_entry.id   0992f0fc8f9028bec819768604d24009
#
_cell.length_a   1.000
_cell.length_b   1.000
_cell.length_c   1.000
_cell.angle_alpha   90.00
_cell.angle_beta   90.00
_cell.angle_gamma   90.00
#
_symmetry.space_group_name_H-M   'P 1'
#
loop_
_entity.id
_entity.type
_entity.pdbx_description
1 polymer ?
#
loop_
_entity_poly.entity_id
_entity_poly.type
_entity_poly.pdbx_seq_one_letter_code
_entity_poly.pdbx_strand_id
1 'polypeptide(L)'
;MSGIAQKLASNQKQVAISEFFEKNKHFLGFDSPVRSLITAVKEAVDNSLDACEEARILPTIKVKVSKLDTKKDIIELVVEDNGPGIPQKSIEKVFGQLLFGSRFHAIRQSRGQQGIGITGVVMYSQLTTGKPTHVRSKIATESTAAVVDIGLDTRKNKATKSNAGREIWQHEDGEMKKHGLEVTTRMKAKYQKGRQSVWQYLRMTSIVNPHAEITFTDPDGEVHHWPRVTERLPGKVESIKPHPHGIELGQLQRMLSESTDSRISVFMRTNFSGVSTRAAKELLSLIHI
;
A
#
# COMPACT_ATOMS: atom_id res chain seq x y z
N MET A 1 30.07 -38.29 7.77
CA MET A 1 29.02 -37.58 6.99
C MET A 1 28.07 -36.70 7.85
N SER A 2 27.93 -36.95 9.16
CA SER A 2 27.08 -36.12 10.05
C SER A 2 27.55 -34.66 10.23
N GLY A 3 28.84 -34.40 10.13
CA GLY A 3 29.38 -33.04 10.32
C GLY A 3 29.07 -32.01 9.22
N ILE A 4 28.78 -32.48 7.99
CA ILE A 4 28.47 -31.58 6.86
C ILE A 4 27.02 -31.06 7.00
N ALA A 5 26.06 -31.89 7.35
CA ALA A 5 24.68 -31.47 7.56
C ALA A 5 24.57 -30.48 8.73
N GLN A 6 25.26 -30.74 9.82
CA GLN A 6 25.34 -29.83 10.97
C GLN A 6 26.00 -28.50 10.62
N LYS A 7 27.06 -28.52 9.81
CA LYS A 7 27.74 -27.32 9.31
C LYS A 7 26.87 -26.51 8.33
N LEU A 8 26.11 -27.18 7.49
CA LEU A 8 25.10 -26.54 6.62
C LEU A 8 23.93 -25.97 7.41
N ALA A 9 23.44 -26.67 8.42
CA ALA A 9 22.37 -26.19 9.30
C ALA A 9 22.81 -24.97 10.13
N SER A 10 24.05 -24.95 10.63
CA SER A 10 24.60 -23.80 11.37
C SER A 10 24.82 -22.57 10.51
N ASN A 11 24.94 -22.72 9.18
CA ASN A 11 25.06 -21.64 8.22
C ASN A 11 23.71 -21.08 7.78
N GLN A 12 22.60 -21.73 8.11
CA GLN A 12 21.26 -21.21 7.86
C GLN A 12 20.99 -20.03 8.81
N LYS A 13 20.95 -18.82 8.25
CA LYS A 13 20.59 -17.61 8.99
C LYS A 13 19.29 -17.06 8.40
N GLN A 14 18.35 -16.72 9.29
CA GLN A 14 17.20 -15.93 8.88
C GLN A 14 17.68 -14.57 8.43
N VAL A 15 17.41 -14.21 7.17
CA VAL A 15 17.76 -12.89 6.63
C VAL A 15 16.88 -11.85 7.28
N ALA A 16 17.46 -10.82 7.86
CA ALA A 16 16.71 -9.68 8.39
C ALA A 16 15.97 -8.97 7.24
N ILE A 17 14.77 -8.46 7.51
CA ILE A 17 13.99 -7.72 6.50
C ILE A 17 14.79 -6.52 5.96
N SER A 18 15.59 -5.86 6.82
CA SER A 18 16.50 -4.79 6.41
C SER A 18 17.56 -5.25 5.41
N GLU A 19 18.15 -6.44 5.63
CA GLU A 19 19.13 -7.02 4.70
C GLU A 19 18.47 -7.43 3.38
N PHE A 20 17.26 -7.99 3.44
CA PHE A 20 16.46 -8.26 2.25
C PHE A 20 16.17 -6.97 1.48
N PHE A 21 15.74 -5.91 2.16
CA PHE A 21 15.48 -4.61 1.55
C PHE A 21 16.74 -4.01 0.92
N GLU A 22 17.86 -4.01 1.63
CA GLU A 22 19.15 -3.51 1.13
C GLU A 22 19.59 -4.23 -0.15
N LYS A 23 19.43 -5.56 -0.20
CA LYS A 23 19.77 -6.37 -1.37
C LYS A 23 18.80 -6.17 -2.54
N ASN A 24 17.54 -5.79 -2.27
CA ASN A 24 16.48 -5.71 -3.27
C ASN A 24 15.96 -4.29 -3.52
N LYS A 25 16.58 -3.26 -2.95
CA LYS A 25 16.13 -1.86 -3.07
C LYS A 25 15.98 -1.37 -4.50
N HIS A 26 16.75 -1.90 -5.44
CA HIS A 26 16.66 -1.56 -6.87
C HIS A 26 15.36 -2.10 -7.52
N PHE A 27 14.90 -3.29 -7.12
CA PHE A 27 13.61 -3.83 -7.59
C PHE A 27 12.43 -3.07 -6.96
N LEU A 28 12.61 -2.57 -5.75
CA LEU A 28 11.59 -1.82 -5.03
C LEU A 28 11.55 -0.33 -5.42
N GLY A 29 12.46 0.13 -6.31
CA GLY A 29 12.49 1.51 -6.77
C GLY A 29 13.20 2.48 -5.83
N PHE A 30 14.04 1.98 -4.90
CA PHE A 30 14.82 2.77 -3.95
C PHE A 30 16.33 2.75 -4.25
N ASP A 31 16.69 2.59 -5.51
CA ASP A 31 18.07 2.48 -5.99
C ASP A 31 18.82 3.83 -6.08
N SER A 32 18.09 4.93 -6.21
CA SER A 32 18.67 6.28 -6.25
C SER A 32 17.82 7.28 -5.47
N PRO A 33 18.41 8.37 -4.92
CA PRO A 33 17.68 9.38 -4.17
C PRO A 33 16.53 10.03 -4.95
N VAL A 34 16.68 10.21 -6.25
CA VAL A 34 15.62 10.76 -7.12
C VAL A 34 14.47 9.77 -7.27
N ARG A 35 14.78 8.53 -7.59
CA ARG A 35 13.79 7.48 -7.81
C ARG A 35 13.07 7.12 -6.52
N SER A 36 13.78 7.12 -5.39
CA SER A 36 13.20 6.87 -4.06
C SER A 36 12.08 7.85 -3.71
N LEU A 37 12.26 9.15 -4.03
CA LEU A 37 11.21 10.14 -3.81
C LEU A 37 9.98 9.85 -4.67
N ILE A 38 10.19 9.59 -5.96
CA ILE A 38 9.08 9.29 -6.89
C ILE A 38 8.34 8.04 -6.46
N THR A 39 9.06 6.99 -6.07
CA THR A 39 8.48 5.74 -5.56
C THR A 39 7.67 6.00 -4.29
N ALA A 40 8.20 6.76 -3.32
CA ALA A 40 7.49 7.06 -2.08
C ALA A 40 6.19 7.85 -2.34
N VAL A 41 6.23 8.86 -3.21
CA VAL A 41 5.04 9.61 -3.62
C VAL A 41 4.04 8.69 -4.32
N LYS A 42 4.52 7.86 -5.25
CA LYS A 42 3.68 6.91 -5.99
C LYS A 42 2.94 5.96 -5.06
N GLU A 43 3.66 5.29 -4.16
CA GLU A 43 3.06 4.32 -3.25
C GLU A 43 2.01 4.96 -2.31
N ALA A 44 2.29 6.18 -1.81
CA ALA A 44 1.35 6.89 -0.96
C ALA A 44 0.11 7.35 -1.72
N VAL A 45 0.27 7.99 -2.88
CA VAL A 45 -0.83 8.52 -3.71
C VAL A 45 -1.69 7.40 -4.29
N ASP A 46 -1.08 6.31 -4.78
CA ASP A 46 -1.81 5.14 -5.29
C ASP A 46 -2.68 4.51 -4.18
N ASN A 47 -2.16 4.41 -2.95
CA ASN A 47 -2.92 3.93 -1.80
C ASN A 47 -4.07 4.87 -1.42
N SER A 48 -3.84 6.19 -1.48
CA SER A 48 -4.87 7.21 -1.22
C SER A 48 -6.01 7.15 -2.24
N LEU A 49 -5.68 7.04 -3.53
CA LEU A 49 -6.67 6.87 -4.60
C LEU A 49 -7.49 5.60 -4.41
N ASP A 50 -6.82 4.47 -4.19
CA ASP A 50 -7.47 3.18 -3.99
C ASP A 50 -8.38 3.18 -2.76
N ALA A 51 -7.95 3.80 -1.64
CA ALA A 51 -8.74 3.89 -0.42
C ALA A 51 -10.00 4.74 -0.60
N CYS A 52 -9.86 5.89 -1.27
CA CYS A 52 -10.99 6.77 -1.58
C CYS A 52 -11.98 6.08 -2.52
N GLU A 53 -11.52 5.48 -3.61
CA GLU A 53 -12.38 4.80 -4.59
C GLU A 53 -13.10 3.60 -3.97
N GLU A 54 -12.43 2.81 -3.13
CA GLU A 54 -13.02 1.68 -2.41
C GLU A 54 -14.10 2.13 -1.42
N ALA A 55 -13.87 3.26 -0.74
CA ALA A 55 -14.84 3.89 0.16
C ALA A 55 -15.93 4.70 -0.55
N ARG A 56 -15.88 4.83 -1.89
CA ARG A 56 -16.80 5.66 -2.69
C ARG A 56 -16.73 7.13 -2.33
N ILE A 57 -15.54 7.61 -2.00
CA ILE A 57 -15.22 9.01 -1.71
C ILE A 57 -14.47 9.58 -2.91
N LEU A 58 -14.86 10.77 -3.38
CA LEU A 58 -14.10 11.48 -4.42
C LEU A 58 -12.74 11.91 -3.86
N PRO A 59 -11.61 11.45 -4.45
CA PRO A 59 -10.30 11.70 -3.87
C PRO A 59 -9.91 13.19 -3.90
N THR A 60 -9.45 13.70 -2.77
CA THR A 60 -8.75 14.99 -2.63
C THR A 60 -7.42 14.70 -1.94
N ILE A 61 -6.32 14.86 -2.66
CA ILE A 61 -4.98 14.46 -2.23
C ILE A 61 -4.07 15.67 -2.22
N LYS A 62 -3.38 15.89 -1.10
CA LYS A 62 -2.35 16.92 -0.96
C LYS A 62 -0.99 16.26 -0.79
N VAL A 63 -0.04 16.66 -1.62
CA VAL A 63 1.35 16.19 -1.55
C VAL A 63 2.25 17.38 -1.29
N LYS A 64 3.10 17.31 -0.28
CA LYS A 64 4.08 18.34 0.02
C LYS A 64 5.46 17.72 0.17
N VAL A 65 6.43 18.30 -0.54
CA VAL A 65 7.84 17.92 -0.47
C VAL A 65 8.63 19.11 0.04
N SER A 66 9.40 18.91 1.11
CA SER A 66 10.21 19.96 1.73
C SER A 66 11.65 19.50 1.90
N LYS A 67 12.61 20.38 1.58
CA LYS A 67 14.04 20.13 1.86
C LYS A 67 14.32 20.45 3.32
N LEU A 68 14.72 19.46 4.12
CA LEU A 68 15.11 19.64 5.53
C LEU A 68 16.61 19.91 5.69
N ASP A 69 17.44 19.18 4.96
CA ASP A 69 18.90 19.31 5.00
C ASP A 69 19.45 19.12 3.58
N THR A 70 19.85 20.23 2.97
CA THR A 70 20.36 20.25 1.60
C THR A 70 21.75 19.61 1.47
N LYS A 71 22.55 19.60 2.56
CA LYS A 71 23.90 18.99 2.55
C LYS A 71 23.82 17.47 2.61
N LYS A 72 22.78 16.94 3.25
CA LYS A 72 22.58 15.48 3.40
C LYS A 72 21.52 14.92 2.45
N ASP A 73 20.93 15.74 1.58
CA ASP A 73 19.83 15.35 0.70
C ASP A 73 18.63 14.76 1.49
N ILE A 74 18.30 15.35 2.65
CA ILE A 74 17.15 14.91 3.46
C ILE A 74 15.92 15.71 3.05
N ILE A 75 14.89 14.97 2.68
CA ILE A 75 13.58 15.48 2.29
C ILE A 75 12.52 14.98 3.29
N GLU A 76 11.54 15.84 3.55
CA GLU A 76 10.29 15.46 4.19
C GLU A 76 9.20 15.40 3.11
N LEU A 77 8.50 14.29 3.08
CA LEU A 77 7.34 14.05 2.25
C LEU A 77 6.10 13.95 3.14
N VAL A 78 5.10 14.75 2.86
CA VAL A 78 3.77 14.68 3.47
C VAL A 78 2.76 14.35 2.37
N VAL A 79 1.96 13.32 2.60
CA VAL A 79 0.83 12.97 1.73
C VAL A 79 -0.42 12.90 2.60
N GLU A 80 -1.40 13.73 2.28
CA GLU A 80 -2.69 13.81 2.96
C GLU A 80 -3.80 13.46 1.98
N ASP A 81 -4.77 12.66 2.43
CA ASP A 81 -5.98 12.36 1.69
C ASP A 81 -7.26 12.57 2.52
N ASN A 82 -8.39 12.58 1.84
CA ASN A 82 -9.71 12.61 2.44
C ASN A 82 -10.39 11.23 2.43
N GLY A 83 -9.63 10.14 2.36
CA GLY A 83 -10.14 8.78 2.37
C GLY A 83 -10.79 8.38 3.69
N PRO A 84 -11.19 7.12 3.85
CA PRO A 84 -11.94 6.65 5.04
C PRO A 84 -11.12 6.66 6.34
N GLY A 85 -9.80 6.89 6.25
CA GLY A 85 -8.87 6.72 7.36
C GLY A 85 -8.62 5.25 7.72
N ILE A 86 -7.76 5.05 8.72
CA ILE A 86 -7.36 3.73 9.22
C ILE A 86 -7.60 3.68 10.72
N PRO A 87 -8.33 2.69 11.27
CA PRO A 87 -8.48 2.54 12.71
C PRO A 87 -7.12 2.43 13.41
N GLN A 88 -6.94 3.10 14.54
CA GLN A 88 -5.66 3.20 15.26
C GLN A 88 -4.96 1.84 15.46
N LYS A 89 -5.72 0.80 15.83
CA LYS A 89 -5.22 -0.56 16.02
C LYS A 89 -4.68 -1.25 14.77
N SER A 90 -5.03 -0.73 13.58
CA SER A 90 -4.63 -1.29 12.29
C SER A 90 -3.44 -0.55 11.67
N ILE A 91 -3.12 0.68 12.13
CA ILE A 91 -2.04 1.51 11.56
C ILE A 91 -0.70 0.78 11.59
N GLU A 92 -0.34 0.17 12.72
CA GLU A 92 0.92 -0.58 12.87
C GLU A 92 1.05 -1.72 11.85
N LYS A 93 -0.03 -2.43 11.59
CA LYS A 93 -0.04 -3.55 10.63
C LYS A 93 0.08 -3.04 9.20
N VAL A 94 -0.66 -1.99 8.85
CA VAL A 94 -0.68 -1.42 7.49
C VAL A 94 0.68 -0.85 7.09
N PHE A 95 1.36 -0.15 7.99
CA PHE A 95 2.61 0.54 7.69
C PHE A 95 3.86 -0.26 8.05
N GLY A 96 3.75 -1.19 8.99
CA GLY A 96 4.92 -1.89 9.54
C GLY A 96 4.99 -3.38 9.25
N GLN A 97 3.97 -3.98 8.60
CA GLN A 97 3.99 -5.40 8.28
C GLN A 97 4.02 -5.59 6.74
N LEU A 98 5.07 -6.28 6.26
CA LEU A 98 5.17 -6.67 4.86
C LEU A 98 4.06 -7.65 4.50
N LEU A 99 3.59 -7.59 3.26
CA LEU A 99 2.57 -8.48 2.73
C LEU A 99 1.26 -8.43 3.55
N PHE A 100 0.98 -7.30 4.19
CA PHE A 100 -0.27 -7.07 4.89
C PHE A 100 -1.21 -6.22 4.02
N GLY A 101 -2.41 -6.73 3.77
CA GLY A 101 -3.44 -6.00 3.02
C GLY A 101 -4.59 -6.92 2.65
N SER A 102 -5.76 -6.35 2.44
CA SER A 102 -6.98 -7.07 2.05
C SER A 102 -7.00 -7.51 0.57
N ARG A 103 -5.98 -7.14 -0.21
CA ARG A 103 -5.99 -7.25 -1.68
C ARG A 103 -5.26 -8.47 -2.23
N PHE A 104 -4.50 -9.21 -1.41
CA PHE A 104 -3.72 -10.36 -1.85
C PHE A 104 -4.53 -11.53 -2.39
N HIS A 105 -5.75 -11.69 -1.89
CA HIS A 105 -6.59 -12.83 -2.25
C HIS A 105 -7.67 -12.46 -3.29
N ALA A 106 -7.75 -11.19 -3.66
CA ALA A 106 -8.75 -10.72 -4.62
C ALA A 106 -8.14 -10.58 -6.02
N ILE A 107 -8.65 -11.35 -7.00
CA ILE A 107 -8.29 -11.18 -8.40
C ILE A 107 -9.07 -9.98 -8.94
N ARG A 108 -8.62 -8.79 -8.57
CA ARG A 108 -9.18 -7.52 -9.04
C ARG A 108 -8.05 -6.54 -9.37
N GLN A 109 -8.32 -5.64 -10.29
CA GLN A 109 -7.38 -4.57 -10.62
C GLN A 109 -7.32 -3.57 -9.45
N SER A 110 -6.13 -3.32 -8.93
CA SER A 110 -5.82 -2.25 -7.97
C SER A 110 -4.44 -1.69 -8.27
N ARG A 111 -4.16 -0.44 -7.86
CA ARG A 111 -2.85 0.18 -8.06
C ARG A 111 -1.79 -0.46 -7.15
N GLY A 112 -2.15 -0.72 -5.89
CA GLY A 112 -1.27 -1.35 -4.90
C GLY A 112 -1.52 -2.84 -4.73
N GLN A 113 -0.91 -3.69 -5.56
CA GLN A 113 -1.12 -5.15 -5.52
C GLN A 113 -0.13 -5.90 -4.61
N GLN A 114 1.07 -5.37 -4.40
CA GLN A 114 2.17 -6.14 -3.80
C GLN A 114 2.20 -6.11 -2.27
N GLY A 115 1.48 -5.19 -1.59
CA GLY A 115 1.47 -5.05 -0.12
C GLY A 115 2.85 -4.77 0.50
N ILE A 116 3.78 -4.27 -0.30
CA ILE A 116 5.15 -3.97 0.11
C ILE A 116 5.42 -2.46 0.02
N GLY A 117 4.67 -1.75 -0.84
CA GLY A 117 4.99 -0.39 -1.22
C GLY A 117 5.13 0.58 -0.06
N ILE A 118 4.08 0.81 0.71
CA ILE A 118 4.14 1.77 1.82
C ILE A 118 5.07 1.30 2.96
N THR A 119 5.12 -0.01 3.24
CA THR A 119 6.07 -0.57 4.21
C THR A 119 7.51 -0.38 3.73
N GLY A 120 7.76 -0.47 2.42
CA GLY A 120 9.04 -0.15 1.79
C GLY A 120 9.44 1.31 1.99
N VAL A 121 8.49 2.24 1.89
CA VAL A 121 8.71 3.67 2.18
C VAL A 121 9.11 3.88 3.65
N VAL A 122 8.38 3.29 4.60
CA VAL A 122 8.69 3.35 6.04
C VAL A 122 10.08 2.79 6.30
N MET A 123 10.42 1.67 5.70
CA MET A 123 11.73 1.03 5.84
C MET A 123 12.85 1.89 5.28
N TYR A 124 12.70 2.42 4.07
CA TYR A 124 13.68 3.29 3.43
C TYR A 124 13.90 4.58 4.23
N SER A 125 12.80 5.17 4.73
CA SER A 125 12.84 6.32 5.62
C SER A 125 13.73 6.05 6.84
N GLN A 126 13.45 4.96 7.55
CA GLN A 126 14.19 4.60 8.76
C GLN A 126 15.65 4.22 8.49
N LEU A 127 15.94 3.47 7.44
CA LEU A 127 17.30 3.09 7.08
C LEU A 127 18.16 4.30 6.70
N THR A 128 17.57 5.34 6.09
CA THR A 128 18.31 6.50 5.60
C THR A 128 18.40 7.64 6.61
N THR A 129 17.44 7.77 7.52
CA THR A 129 17.38 8.89 8.47
C THR A 129 17.36 8.48 9.94
N GLY A 130 17.07 7.22 10.23
CA GLY A 130 16.80 6.73 11.59
C GLY A 130 15.49 7.25 12.20
N LYS A 131 14.65 7.97 11.42
CA LYS A 131 13.43 8.58 11.92
C LYS A 131 12.21 7.70 11.60
N PRO A 132 11.22 7.63 12.49
CA PRO A 132 9.96 6.94 12.22
C PRO A 132 9.13 7.72 11.19
N THR A 133 8.19 7.03 10.58
CA THR A 133 7.13 7.63 9.77
C THR A 133 5.98 8.03 10.69
N HIS A 134 5.57 9.29 10.63
CA HIS A 134 4.43 9.81 11.37
C HIS A 134 3.15 9.58 10.58
N VAL A 135 2.15 8.98 11.23
CA VAL A 135 0.84 8.69 10.64
C VAL A 135 -0.24 9.35 11.47
N ARG A 136 -1.05 10.20 10.85
CA ARG A 136 -2.25 10.79 11.40
C ARG A 136 -3.45 10.27 10.65
N SER A 137 -4.39 9.69 11.35
CA SER A 137 -5.55 9.05 10.73
C SER A 137 -6.84 9.35 11.50
N LYS A 138 -7.88 9.73 10.79
CA LYS A 138 -9.21 9.95 11.34
C LYS A 138 -10.23 9.11 10.58
N ILE A 139 -11.03 8.36 11.32
CA ILE A 139 -12.20 7.65 10.78
C ILE A 139 -13.47 8.43 11.11
N ALA A 140 -14.50 8.30 10.30
CA ALA A 140 -15.74 9.08 10.42
C ALA A 140 -16.48 8.88 11.74
N THR A 141 -16.29 7.72 12.40
CA THR A 141 -16.96 7.37 13.67
C THR A 141 -16.26 7.94 14.90
N GLU A 142 -15.10 8.59 14.75
CA GLU A 142 -14.32 9.13 15.86
C GLU A 142 -14.25 10.66 15.80
N SER A 143 -14.28 11.32 16.96
CA SER A 143 -14.19 12.79 17.06
C SER A 143 -12.77 13.31 16.85
N THR A 144 -11.76 12.52 17.20
CA THR A 144 -10.34 12.87 17.11
C THR A 144 -9.58 11.98 16.16
N ALA A 145 -8.48 12.47 15.61
CA ALA A 145 -7.55 11.68 14.82
C ALA A 145 -6.62 10.87 15.73
N ALA A 146 -6.32 9.64 15.33
CA ALA A 146 -5.23 8.86 15.90
C ALA A 146 -3.90 9.33 15.31
N VAL A 147 -2.88 9.50 16.12
CA VAL A 147 -1.49 9.78 15.73
C VAL A 147 -0.59 8.68 16.22
N VAL A 148 0.30 8.21 15.36
CA VAL A 148 1.23 7.12 15.69
C VAL A 148 2.52 7.30 14.89
N ASP A 149 3.66 7.16 15.55
CA ASP A 149 4.95 7.06 14.90
C ASP A 149 5.29 5.58 14.65
N ILE A 150 5.47 5.21 13.41
CA ILE A 150 5.79 3.86 12.98
C ILE A 150 7.26 3.76 12.58
N GLY A 151 7.96 2.84 13.22
CA GLY A 151 9.31 2.44 12.88
C GLY A 151 9.38 0.92 12.67
N LEU A 152 10.59 0.44 12.39
CA LEU A 152 10.87 -0.98 12.20
C LEU A 152 12.04 -1.39 13.08
N ASP A 153 11.85 -2.39 13.93
CA ASP A 153 12.95 -3.10 14.58
C ASP A 153 13.57 -4.05 13.55
N THR A 154 14.66 -3.60 12.94
CA THR A 154 15.36 -4.35 11.88
C THR A 154 15.96 -5.66 12.38
N ARG A 155 16.20 -5.81 13.69
CA ARG A 155 16.74 -7.03 14.29
C ARG A 155 15.65 -8.07 14.55
N LYS A 156 14.47 -7.60 14.99
CA LYS A 156 13.33 -8.47 15.34
C LYS A 156 12.34 -8.66 14.20
N ASN A 157 12.55 -8.00 13.06
CA ASN A 157 11.63 -7.99 11.92
C ASN A 157 10.19 -7.62 12.32
N LYS A 158 10.05 -6.67 13.23
CA LYS A 158 8.74 -6.22 13.74
C LYS A 158 8.57 -4.73 13.58
N ALA A 159 7.34 -4.34 13.28
CA ALA A 159 6.93 -2.95 13.42
C ALA A 159 7.10 -2.50 14.86
N THR A 160 7.53 -1.26 15.03
CA THR A 160 7.55 -0.57 16.32
C THR A 160 6.64 0.64 16.23
N LYS A 161 5.90 0.89 17.28
CA LYS A 161 5.09 2.10 17.41
C LYS A 161 5.56 2.91 18.62
N SER A 162 5.58 4.21 18.44
CA SER A 162 5.86 5.18 19.48
C SER A 162 4.93 6.37 19.33
N ASN A 163 4.93 7.27 20.31
CA ASN A 163 4.13 8.50 20.29
C ASN A 163 2.66 8.29 19.89
N ALA A 164 2.08 7.16 20.31
CA ALA A 164 0.68 6.88 20.02
C ALA A 164 -0.22 7.79 20.87
N GLY A 165 -1.09 8.52 20.21
CA GLY A 165 -1.98 9.49 20.85
C GLY A 165 -3.21 9.79 20.02
N ARG A 166 -3.91 10.85 20.44
CA ARG A 166 -5.06 11.39 19.72
C ARG A 166 -5.00 12.90 19.72
N GLU A 167 -5.42 13.51 18.61
CA GLU A 167 -5.47 14.95 18.48
C GLU A 167 -6.70 15.42 17.70
N ILE A 168 -7.02 16.71 17.85
CA ILE A 168 -8.01 17.37 17.00
C ILE A 168 -7.36 17.63 15.64
N TRP A 169 -8.05 17.26 14.56
CA TRP A 169 -7.60 17.51 13.22
C TRP A 169 -8.58 18.43 12.48
N GLN A 170 -8.09 19.58 12.11
CA GLN A 170 -8.85 20.63 11.45
C GLN A 170 -8.21 20.94 10.08
N HIS A 171 -9.01 21.42 9.15
CA HIS A 171 -8.56 22.09 7.95
C HIS A 171 -7.95 23.46 8.26
N GLU A 172 -7.32 24.08 7.28
CA GLU A 172 -6.72 25.43 7.43
C GLU A 172 -7.75 26.52 7.75
N ASP A 173 -9.00 26.34 7.33
CA ASP A 173 -10.15 27.20 7.63
C ASP A 173 -10.77 26.98 9.02
N GLY A 174 -10.24 26.04 9.80
CA GLY A 174 -10.71 25.67 11.13
C GLY A 174 -11.84 24.64 11.17
N GLU A 175 -12.38 24.21 10.01
CA GLU A 175 -13.36 23.13 9.99
C GLU A 175 -12.76 21.78 10.44
N MET A 176 -13.54 21.04 11.20
CA MET A 176 -13.12 19.69 11.64
C MET A 176 -13.04 18.73 10.48
N LYS A 177 -11.87 18.11 10.29
CA LYS A 177 -11.72 17.07 9.29
C LYS A 177 -12.62 15.89 9.63
N LYS A 178 -13.45 15.45 8.69
CA LYS A 178 -14.42 14.36 8.91
C LYS A 178 -13.73 13.01 8.99
N HIS A 179 -12.86 12.73 8.05
CA HIS A 179 -12.03 11.51 7.91
C HIS A 179 -10.84 11.79 7.01
N GLY A 180 -9.85 10.91 6.99
CA GLY A 180 -8.68 11.02 6.14
C GLY A 180 -7.44 10.37 6.74
N LEU A 181 -6.39 10.39 5.97
CA LEU A 181 -5.06 9.89 6.34
C LEU A 181 -4.01 10.92 5.95
N GLU A 182 -3.04 11.13 6.83
CA GLU A 182 -1.81 11.88 6.53
C GLU A 182 -0.61 11.03 6.92
N VAL A 183 0.34 10.96 6.01
CA VAL A 183 1.60 10.24 6.20
C VAL A 183 2.74 11.22 6.01
N THR A 184 3.54 11.41 7.06
CA THR A 184 4.75 12.22 7.00
C THR A 184 5.97 11.34 7.17
N THR A 185 6.86 11.37 6.18
CA THR A 185 8.07 10.56 6.18
C THR A 185 9.29 11.39 5.81
N ARG A 186 10.44 11.08 6.41
CA ARG A 186 11.73 11.74 6.14
C ARG A 186 12.70 10.73 5.57
N MET A 187 13.31 11.06 4.44
CA MET A 187 14.18 10.12 3.76
C MET A 187 15.33 10.82 3.05
N LYS A 188 16.39 10.08 2.78
CA LYS A 188 17.45 10.54 1.87
C LYS A 188 16.92 10.46 0.45
N ALA A 189 16.61 11.63 -0.12
CA ALA A 189 16.01 11.74 -1.43
C ALA A 189 16.38 13.08 -2.08
N LYS A 190 16.20 13.15 -3.41
CA LYS A 190 16.50 14.36 -4.18
C LYS A 190 15.33 14.69 -5.09
N TYR A 191 14.84 15.92 -4.96
CA TYR A 191 13.84 16.44 -5.88
C TYR A 191 14.51 16.94 -7.15
N GLN A 192 13.92 16.62 -8.29
CA GLN A 192 14.31 17.19 -9.59
C GLN A 192 13.09 17.59 -10.39
N LYS A 193 13.23 18.61 -11.23
CA LYS A 193 12.23 19.05 -12.22
C LYS A 193 12.46 18.31 -13.55
N GLY A 194 11.44 18.24 -14.40
CA GLY A 194 11.54 17.65 -15.75
C GLY A 194 10.96 16.26 -15.86
N ARG A 195 11.47 15.48 -16.81
CA ARG A 195 11.03 14.08 -17.03
C ARG A 195 11.42 13.22 -15.83
N GLN A 196 10.57 12.25 -15.47
CA GLN A 196 10.76 11.38 -14.31
C GLN A 196 10.86 12.19 -12.99
N SER A 197 9.96 13.14 -12.79
CA SER A 197 9.84 13.94 -11.56
C SER A 197 8.52 13.66 -10.85
N VAL A 198 8.45 14.04 -9.58
CA VAL A 198 7.21 14.00 -8.78
C VAL A 198 6.10 14.80 -9.47
N TRP A 199 6.43 15.99 -9.97
CA TRP A 199 5.48 16.84 -10.69
C TRP A 199 4.89 16.14 -11.92
N GLN A 200 5.76 15.51 -12.73
CA GLN A 200 5.31 14.78 -13.93
C GLN A 200 4.42 13.59 -13.57
N TYR A 201 4.80 12.83 -12.52
CA TYR A 201 3.99 11.72 -12.04
C TYR A 201 2.60 12.20 -11.60
N LEU A 202 2.51 13.24 -10.74
CA LEU A 202 1.23 13.74 -10.23
C LEU A 202 0.36 14.33 -11.33
N ARG A 203 0.95 15.05 -12.29
CA ARG A 203 0.24 15.55 -13.47
C ARG A 203 -0.35 14.40 -14.30
N MET A 204 0.42 13.35 -14.55
CA MET A 204 -0.09 12.18 -15.30
C MET A 204 -1.17 11.46 -14.51
N THR A 205 -1.01 11.34 -13.20
CA THR A 205 -2.00 10.74 -12.31
C THR A 205 -3.33 11.52 -12.33
N SER A 206 -3.30 12.85 -12.34
CA SER A 206 -4.52 13.67 -12.44
C SER A 206 -5.24 13.49 -13.79
N ILE A 207 -4.49 13.31 -14.89
CA ILE A 207 -5.07 13.09 -16.22
C ILE A 207 -5.81 11.74 -16.28
N VAL A 208 -5.20 10.67 -15.76
CA VAL A 208 -5.82 9.32 -15.81
C VAL A 208 -6.84 9.09 -14.71
N ASN A 209 -6.91 9.98 -13.72
CA ASN A 209 -7.91 9.96 -12.63
C ASN A 209 -8.68 11.29 -12.58
N PRO A 210 -9.52 11.60 -13.59
CA PRO A 210 -10.18 12.90 -13.68
C PRO A 210 -11.19 13.18 -12.55
N HIS A 211 -11.53 12.18 -11.75
CA HIS A 211 -12.37 12.25 -10.55
C HIS A 211 -11.58 12.64 -9.29
N ALA A 212 -10.25 12.68 -9.38
CA ALA A 212 -9.38 13.08 -8.28
C ALA A 212 -9.00 14.56 -8.37
N GLU A 213 -8.88 15.20 -7.22
CA GLU A 213 -8.29 16.52 -7.05
C GLU A 213 -6.93 16.35 -6.38
N ILE A 214 -5.88 16.91 -6.98
CA ILE A 214 -4.51 16.76 -6.50
C ILE A 214 -3.88 18.14 -6.33
N THR A 215 -3.31 18.42 -5.16
CA THR A 215 -2.50 19.60 -4.89
C THR A 215 -1.09 19.18 -4.54
N PHE A 216 -0.09 19.78 -5.17
CA PHE A 216 1.31 19.52 -4.92
C PHE A 216 2.06 20.79 -4.57
N THR A 217 2.70 20.81 -3.40
CA THR A 217 3.63 21.87 -3.01
C THR A 217 5.05 21.34 -3.17
N ASP A 218 5.80 21.94 -4.06
CA ASP A 218 7.17 21.53 -4.35
C ASP A 218 8.16 22.08 -3.28
N PRO A 219 9.44 21.64 -3.28
CA PRO A 219 10.42 22.11 -2.30
C PRO A 219 10.83 23.59 -2.44
N ASP A 220 10.46 24.25 -3.51
CA ASP A 220 10.70 25.67 -3.74
C ASP A 220 9.48 26.52 -3.30
N GLY A 221 8.41 25.85 -2.79
CA GLY A 221 7.18 26.48 -2.33
C GLY A 221 6.14 26.73 -3.44
N GLU A 222 6.41 26.30 -4.66
CA GLU A 222 5.47 26.41 -5.77
C GLU A 222 4.31 25.44 -5.58
N VAL A 223 3.06 25.95 -5.67
CA VAL A 223 1.85 25.15 -5.52
C VAL A 223 1.26 24.85 -6.89
N HIS A 224 1.16 23.57 -7.20
CA HIS A 224 0.52 23.05 -8.39
C HIS A 224 -0.81 22.42 -8.01
N HIS A 225 -1.88 22.84 -8.68
CA HIS A 225 -3.22 22.35 -8.41
C HIS A 225 -3.85 21.77 -9.69
N TRP A 226 -4.30 20.52 -9.61
CA TRP A 226 -5.08 19.86 -10.65
C TRP A 226 -6.48 19.59 -10.10
N PRO A 227 -7.46 20.43 -10.50
CA PRO A 227 -8.83 20.29 -10.02
C PRO A 227 -9.48 19.03 -10.57
N ARG A 228 -10.48 18.56 -9.86
CA ARG A 228 -11.35 17.48 -10.30
C ARG A 228 -12.12 17.92 -11.56
N VAL A 229 -12.13 17.07 -12.58
CA VAL A 229 -12.81 17.32 -13.87
C VAL A 229 -14.18 16.64 -13.90
N THR A 230 -14.39 15.58 -13.15
CA THR A 230 -15.66 14.85 -13.05
C THR A 230 -15.93 14.39 -11.64
N GLU A 231 -17.19 14.43 -11.22
CA GLU A 231 -17.65 13.89 -9.93
C GLU A 231 -18.06 12.41 -10.02
N ARG A 232 -17.89 11.80 -11.19
CA ARG A 232 -18.25 10.40 -11.40
C ARG A 232 -17.08 9.49 -11.04
N LEU A 233 -17.22 8.75 -9.94
CA LEU A 233 -16.26 7.70 -9.57
C LEU A 233 -16.28 6.55 -10.59
N PRO A 234 -15.14 5.88 -10.80
CA PRO A 234 -15.08 4.64 -11.56
C PRO A 234 -16.06 3.60 -11.02
N GLY A 235 -16.49 2.68 -11.87
CA GLY A 235 -17.27 1.51 -11.45
C GLY A 235 -16.54 0.73 -10.35
N LYS A 236 -17.29 0.13 -9.43
CA LYS A 236 -16.68 -0.73 -8.42
C LYS A 236 -16.02 -1.92 -9.13
N VAL A 237 -14.72 -2.09 -8.88
CA VAL A 237 -14.00 -3.26 -9.42
C VAL A 237 -14.38 -4.48 -8.60
N GLU A 238 -15.03 -5.44 -9.24
CA GLU A 238 -15.38 -6.71 -8.63
C GLU A 238 -14.24 -7.71 -8.81
N SER A 239 -14.04 -8.54 -7.79
CA SER A 239 -13.12 -9.67 -7.91
C SER A 239 -13.69 -10.69 -8.87
N ILE A 240 -12.91 -11.07 -9.88
CA ILE A 240 -13.30 -12.16 -10.78
C ILE A 240 -12.92 -13.50 -10.17
N LYS A 241 -13.77 -14.51 -10.44
CA LYS A 241 -13.41 -15.88 -10.07
C LYS A 241 -12.33 -16.38 -11.02
N PRO A 242 -11.34 -17.13 -10.52
CA PRO A 242 -10.33 -17.71 -11.38
C PRO A 242 -10.97 -18.70 -12.36
N HIS A 243 -10.35 -18.85 -13.52
CA HIS A 243 -10.74 -19.91 -14.46
C HIS A 243 -10.07 -21.23 -14.06
N PRO A 244 -10.74 -22.39 -14.16
CA PRO A 244 -10.16 -23.69 -13.77
C PRO A 244 -8.80 -23.99 -14.42
N HIS A 245 -8.61 -23.60 -15.68
CA HIS A 245 -7.35 -23.80 -16.41
C HIS A 245 -6.17 -22.98 -15.89
N GLY A 246 -6.42 -21.93 -15.12
CA GLY A 246 -5.39 -21.06 -14.57
C GLY A 246 -5.05 -21.38 -13.09
N ILE A 247 -5.54 -22.50 -12.56
CA ILE A 247 -5.34 -22.88 -11.15
C ILE A 247 -4.33 -24.00 -11.03
N GLU A 248 -3.35 -23.79 -10.19
CA GLU A 248 -2.42 -24.83 -9.77
C GLU A 248 -3.01 -25.74 -8.69
N LEU A 249 -2.55 -27.00 -8.63
CA LEU A 249 -3.05 -28.01 -7.66
C LEU A 249 -3.01 -27.50 -6.21
N GLY A 250 -1.92 -26.86 -5.80
CA GLY A 250 -1.78 -26.35 -4.43
C GLY A 250 -2.78 -25.22 -4.11
N GLN A 251 -3.14 -24.41 -5.09
CA GLN A 251 -4.16 -23.38 -4.95
C GLN A 251 -5.56 -24.02 -4.85
N LEU A 252 -5.85 -25.04 -5.66
CA LEU A 252 -7.10 -25.79 -5.58
C LEU A 252 -7.27 -26.46 -4.23
N GLN A 253 -6.22 -27.10 -3.70
CA GLN A 253 -6.24 -27.74 -2.38
C GLN A 253 -6.55 -26.72 -1.27
N ARG A 254 -5.94 -25.53 -1.32
CA ARG A 254 -6.24 -24.46 -0.37
C ARG A 254 -7.69 -23.99 -0.48
N MET A 255 -8.15 -23.72 -1.69
CA MET A 255 -9.55 -23.31 -1.92
C MET A 255 -10.55 -24.34 -1.41
N LEU A 256 -10.25 -25.64 -1.58
CA LEU A 256 -11.08 -26.71 -1.04
C LEU A 256 -11.08 -26.75 0.49
N SER A 257 -9.90 -26.55 1.12
CA SER A 257 -9.77 -26.57 2.59
C SER A 257 -10.45 -25.37 3.26
N GLU A 258 -10.52 -24.21 2.56
CA GLU A 258 -11.16 -22.98 3.05
C GLU A 258 -12.66 -22.91 2.70
N SER A 259 -13.15 -23.80 1.83
CA SER A 259 -14.53 -23.78 1.36
C SER A 259 -15.49 -24.37 2.40
N THR A 260 -16.62 -23.72 2.56
CA THR A 260 -17.78 -24.21 3.34
C THR A 260 -18.78 -24.99 2.49
N ASP A 261 -18.54 -25.11 1.19
CA ASP A 261 -19.43 -25.81 0.27
C ASP A 261 -19.42 -27.33 0.54
N SER A 262 -20.57 -27.89 0.85
CA SER A 262 -20.73 -29.32 1.17
C SER A 262 -20.66 -30.26 -0.05
N ARG A 263 -20.78 -29.71 -1.26
CA ARG A 263 -20.80 -30.47 -2.52
C ARG A 263 -19.78 -29.89 -3.50
N ILE A 264 -18.96 -30.75 -4.09
CA ILE A 264 -17.92 -30.36 -5.03
C ILE A 264 -18.50 -29.65 -6.28
N SER A 265 -19.70 -30.04 -6.75
CA SER A 265 -20.38 -29.38 -7.84
C SER A 265 -20.80 -27.94 -7.51
N VAL A 266 -21.14 -27.66 -6.25
CA VAL A 266 -21.45 -26.31 -5.77
C VAL A 266 -20.17 -25.53 -5.67
N PHE A 267 -19.15 -26.08 -5.03
CA PHE A 267 -17.81 -25.49 -4.93
C PHE A 267 -17.28 -25.03 -6.29
N MET A 268 -17.32 -25.89 -7.30
CA MET A 268 -16.84 -25.55 -8.64
C MET A 268 -17.57 -24.36 -9.26
N ARG A 269 -18.91 -24.31 -9.14
CA ARG A 269 -19.71 -23.21 -9.66
C ARG A 269 -19.55 -21.91 -8.87
N THR A 270 -19.34 -22.04 -7.56
CA THR A 270 -19.24 -20.87 -6.66
C THR A 270 -17.86 -20.22 -6.79
N ASN A 271 -16.82 -21.03 -6.94
CA ASN A 271 -15.43 -20.55 -6.83
C ASN A 271 -14.74 -20.35 -8.19
N PHE A 272 -15.30 -20.85 -9.29
CA PHE A 272 -14.69 -20.70 -10.62
C PHE A 272 -15.56 -19.93 -11.60
N SER A 273 -14.90 -19.23 -12.54
CA SER A 273 -15.53 -18.64 -13.70
C SER A 273 -15.69 -19.68 -14.82
N GLY A 274 -16.73 -19.51 -15.67
CA GLY A 274 -16.96 -20.40 -16.81
C GLY A 274 -17.50 -21.79 -16.45
N VAL A 275 -17.75 -22.11 -15.18
CA VAL A 275 -18.27 -23.41 -14.76
C VAL A 275 -19.79 -23.35 -14.55
N SER A 276 -20.53 -23.81 -15.55
CA SER A 276 -21.99 -24.00 -15.47
C SER A 276 -22.34 -25.26 -14.70
N THR A 277 -23.65 -25.42 -14.34
CA THR A 277 -24.15 -26.65 -13.73
C THR A 277 -23.89 -27.87 -14.61
N ARG A 278 -24.02 -27.72 -15.94
CA ARG A 278 -23.75 -28.79 -16.90
C ARG A 278 -22.25 -29.13 -16.92
N ALA A 279 -21.36 -28.13 -17.02
CA ALA A 279 -19.92 -28.35 -17.01
C ALA A 279 -19.45 -29.01 -15.72
N ALA A 280 -19.97 -28.62 -14.56
CA ALA A 280 -19.63 -29.25 -13.30
C ALA A 280 -20.07 -30.72 -13.25
N LYS A 281 -21.26 -31.07 -13.80
CA LYS A 281 -21.73 -32.46 -13.87
C LYS A 281 -20.88 -33.28 -14.84
N GLU A 282 -20.54 -32.74 -16.00
CA GLU A 282 -19.70 -33.41 -16.99
C GLU A 282 -18.30 -33.69 -16.40
N LEU A 283 -17.67 -32.72 -15.74
CA LEU A 283 -16.39 -32.92 -15.08
C LEU A 283 -16.43 -34.03 -14.00
N LEU A 284 -17.48 -34.02 -13.16
CA LEU A 284 -17.63 -35.00 -12.11
C LEU A 284 -17.94 -36.39 -12.66
N SER A 285 -18.62 -36.49 -13.80
CA SER A 285 -18.86 -37.79 -14.44
C SER A 285 -17.58 -38.44 -14.98
N LEU A 286 -16.59 -37.62 -15.41
CA LEU A 286 -15.30 -38.12 -15.87
C LEU A 286 -14.44 -38.74 -14.76
N ILE A 287 -14.62 -38.31 -13.51
CA ILE A 287 -13.90 -38.85 -12.35
C ILE A 287 -14.72 -39.87 -11.55
N HIS A 288 -15.83 -40.34 -12.10
CA HIS A 288 -16.70 -41.35 -11.51
C HIS A 288 -17.19 -41.00 -10.06
N ILE A 289 -17.47 -39.74 -9.82
CA ILE A 289 -18.04 -39.21 -8.56
C ILE A 289 -19.49 -38.78 -8.76
#